data_ecca8a53fb2d45c78a03259f776236d2
#
_entry.id   ecca8a53fb2d45c78a03259f776236d2
#
_cell.length_a   1.000
_cell.length_b   1.000
_cell.length_c   1.000
_cell.angle_alpha   90.00
_cell.angle_beta   90.00
_cell.angle_gamma   90.00
#
_symmetry.space_group_name_H-M   'P 1'
#
loop_
_entity.id
_entity.type
_entity.pdbx_description
1 polymer ?
#
loop_
_entity_poly.entity_id
_entity_poly.type
_entity_poly.pdbx_seq_one_letter_code
_entity_poly.pdbx_strand_id
1 'polypeptide(L)'
;REIVSELDRYIIGQNDAKRAVAVALRNRWRRQQLDDDLREEVLPKNILMMGPTGVGKTEIARRLAKLAQAPFIKIEATKFTEVGYVGRDVESIVRDLMETAIHECRERLRKQVIAKAEILAEERVLNALVGDNASQDTRQKFRKMLREGELDEKEIEVDVVESNVTGMPTFDIPGMPGAQMGMLNIGNMMGKAFGQQTTPKRMTVSDSYEILMDEESDKLLDEDLVIKEAADNVENNGIVFLDEIDKITARSDARGGDVSREGVQRDLLPLIEGTTVTTKYGTIKTDHILFIASGAFHLAKP
;
A
#
# COMPACT_ATOMS: atom_id res chain seq x y z
N ARG A 1 6.92 -25.49 11.85
CA ARG A 1 5.66 -26.26 11.96
C ARG A 1 4.45 -25.35 12.09
N GLU A 2 4.48 -24.33 12.92
CA GLU A 2 3.39 -23.37 13.14
C GLU A 2 2.93 -22.67 11.84
N ILE A 3 3.84 -22.16 11.02
CA ILE A 3 3.52 -21.53 9.74
C ILE A 3 2.77 -22.50 8.82
N VAL A 4 3.21 -23.76 8.73
CA VAL A 4 2.54 -24.79 7.90
C VAL A 4 1.15 -25.09 8.46
N SER A 5 1.04 -25.24 9.78
CA SER A 5 -0.24 -25.47 10.45
C SER A 5 -1.24 -24.34 10.23
N GLU A 6 -0.78 -23.09 10.20
CA GLU A 6 -1.65 -21.95 9.89
C GLU A 6 -2.10 -21.94 8.42
N LEU A 7 -1.20 -22.30 7.49
CA LEU A 7 -1.56 -22.49 6.09
C LEU A 7 -2.54 -23.66 5.88
N ASP A 8 -2.45 -24.73 6.68
CA ASP A 8 -3.33 -25.89 6.59
C ASP A 8 -4.80 -25.56 6.89
N ARG A 9 -5.07 -24.50 7.64
CA ARG A 9 -6.43 -24.01 7.91
C ARG A 9 -7.18 -23.55 6.67
N TYR A 10 -6.44 -23.08 5.65
CA TYR A 10 -7.02 -22.43 4.47
C TYR A 10 -6.75 -23.18 3.17
N ILE A 11 -5.76 -24.04 3.14
CA ILE A 11 -5.27 -24.68 1.92
C ILE A 11 -5.18 -26.19 2.15
N ILE A 12 -5.95 -26.94 1.37
CA ILE A 12 -5.96 -28.39 1.43
C ILE A 12 -4.85 -28.94 0.53
N GLY A 13 -4.02 -29.86 1.06
CA GLY A 13 -2.90 -30.44 0.31
C GLY A 13 -1.73 -29.47 0.13
N GLN A 14 -1.02 -29.56 -0.99
CA GLN A 14 0.10 -28.68 -1.37
C GLN A 14 1.24 -28.63 -0.32
N ASN A 15 1.55 -29.76 0.31
CA ASN A 15 2.48 -29.82 1.45
C ASN A 15 3.88 -29.31 1.12
N ASP A 16 4.40 -29.62 -0.08
CA ASP A 16 5.74 -29.19 -0.50
C ASP A 16 5.79 -27.67 -0.75
N ALA A 17 4.76 -27.11 -1.39
CA ALA A 17 4.64 -25.67 -1.59
C ALA A 17 4.53 -24.92 -0.25
N LYS A 18 3.70 -25.41 0.69
CA LYS A 18 3.60 -24.87 2.05
C LYS A 18 4.92 -24.90 2.79
N ARG A 19 5.69 -26.00 2.68
CA ARG A 19 7.02 -26.10 3.27
C ARG A 19 8.00 -25.13 2.67
N ALA A 20 8.04 -25.01 1.33
CA ALA A 20 8.95 -24.09 0.64
C ALA A 20 8.71 -22.63 1.09
N VAL A 21 7.46 -22.18 1.10
CA VAL A 21 7.13 -20.81 1.54
C VAL A 21 7.37 -20.61 3.04
N ALA A 22 7.13 -21.62 3.86
CA ALA A 22 7.41 -21.55 5.30
C ALA A 22 8.92 -21.44 5.58
N VAL A 23 9.76 -22.13 4.79
CA VAL A 23 11.22 -22.00 4.87
C VAL A 23 11.67 -20.60 4.42
N ALA A 24 11.11 -20.08 3.33
CA ALA A 24 11.40 -18.73 2.86
C ALA A 24 11.09 -17.67 3.94
N LEU A 25 9.91 -17.75 4.58
CA LEU A 25 9.54 -16.86 5.67
C LEU A 25 10.49 -16.99 6.87
N ARG A 26 10.83 -18.20 7.25
CA ARG A 26 11.76 -18.43 8.36
C ARG A 26 13.17 -17.91 8.07
N ASN A 27 13.65 -18.08 6.84
CA ASN A 27 14.94 -17.54 6.43
C ASN A 27 14.96 -16.02 6.45
N ARG A 28 13.87 -15.39 6.02
CA ARG A 28 13.69 -13.95 6.11
C ARG A 28 13.75 -13.46 7.57
N TRP A 29 13.03 -14.09 8.46
CA TRP A 29 13.08 -13.76 9.89
C TRP A 29 14.49 -13.93 10.48
N ARG A 30 15.20 -15.02 10.11
CA ARG A 30 16.60 -15.23 10.52
C ARG A 30 17.54 -14.15 9.98
N ARG A 31 17.33 -13.73 8.73
CA ARG A 31 18.11 -12.64 8.13
C ARG A 31 18.00 -11.36 8.95
N GLN A 32 16.80 -11.02 9.42
CA GLN A 32 16.57 -9.83 10.24
C GLN A 32 17.29 -9.86 11.61
N GLN A 33 17.74 -11.03 12.06
CA GLN A 33 18.50 -11.18 13.29
C GLN A 33 20.03 -11.14 13.09
N LEU A 34 20.47 -10.97 11.85
CA LEU A 34 21.89 -10.83 11.52
C LEU A 34 22.34 -9.37 11.67
N ASP A 35 23.65 -9.20 11.94
CA ASP A 35 24.31 -7.91 11.87
C ASP A 35 24.20 -7.32 10.46
N ASP A 36 24.27 -6.01 10.32
CA ASP A 36 24.00 -5.30 9.07
C ASP A 36 24.84 -5.81 7.90
N ASP A 37 26.15 -6.04 8.11
CA ASP A 37 27.07 -6.53 7.07
C ASP A 37 26.64 -7.90 6.52
N LEU A 38 26.30 -8.83 7.40
CA LEU A 38 25.83 -10.17 7.00
C LEU A 38 24.41 -10.15 6.45
N ARG A 39 23.59 -9.23 6.90
CA ARG A 39 22.21 -9.08 6.44
C ARG A 39 22.13 -8.64 4.98
N GLU A 40 23.06 -7.81 4.51
CA GLU A 40 23.13 -7.39 3.10
C GLU A 40 23.55 -8.54 2.19
N GLU A 41 24.42 -9.43 2.66
CA GLU A 41 24.91 -10.58 1.87
C GLU A 41 23.89 -11.72 1.69
N VAL A 42 22.85 -11.77 2.55
CA VAL A 42 21.86 -12.86 2.52
C VAL A 42 20.66 -12.47 1.67
N LEU A 43 20.65 -12.89 0.42
CA LEU A 43 19.55 -12.68 -0.52
C LEU A 43 18.39 -13.66 -0.29
N PRO A 44 17.12 -13.27 -0.49
CA PRO A 44 15.99 -14.16 -0.48
C PRO A 44 16.09 -15.15 -1.63
N LYS A 45 15.58 -16.37 -1.43
CA LYS A 45 15.46 -17.36 -2.50
C LYS A 45 14.09 -17.23 -3.14
N ASN A 46 14.05 -16.77 -4.37
CA ASN A 46 12.86 -16.68 -5.18
C ASN A 46 12.22 -18.06 -5.38
N ILE A 47 10.91 -18.12 -5.52
CA ILE A 47 10.14 -19.36 -5.58
C ILE A 47 9.41 -19.43 -6.91
N LEU A 48 9.52 -20.58 -7.60
CA LEU A 48 8.69 -20.91 -8.76
C LEU A 48 7.66 -21.98 -8.37
N MET A 49 6.37 -21.64 -8.46
CA MET A 49 5.26 -22.55 -8.22
C MET A 49 4.69 -23.07 -9.53
N MET A 50 4.83 -24.35 -9.77
CA MET A 50 4.30 -25.01 -10.97
C MET A 50 3.05 -25.85 -10.63
N GLY A 51 2.08 -25.86 -11.53
CA GLY A 51 0.89 -26.69 -11.41
C GLY A 51 -0.36 -26.04 -12.03
N PRO A 52 -1.45 -26.78 -12.16
CA PRO A 52 -2.69 -26.29 -12.80
C PRO A 52 -3.26 -25.08 -12.07
N THR A 53 -4.12 -24.33 -12.76
CA THR A 53 -4.87 -23.22 -12.17
C THR A 53 -5.85 -23.74 -11.10
N GLY A 54 -6.16 -22.90 -10.10
CA GLY A 54 -7.16 -23.24 -9.08
C GLY A 54 -6.65 -24.11 -7.91
N VAL A 55 -5.38 -24.54 -7.89
CA VAL A 55 -4.83 -25.38 -6.80
C VAL A 55 -4.35 -24.61 -5.56
N GLY A 56 -4.59 -23.30 -5.51
CA GLY A 56 -4.29 -22.51 -4.32
C GLY A 56 -2.92 -21.80 -4.32
N LYS A 57 -2.16 -21.78 -5.43
CA LYS A 57 -0.83 -21.12 -5.49
C LYS A 57 -0.86 -19.67 -5.00
N THR A 58 -1.78 -18.88 -5.53
CA THR A 58 -1.94 -17.47 -5.12
C THR A 58 -2.32 -17.34 -3.64
N GLU A 59 -3.19 -18.21 -3.15
CA GLU A 59 -3.64 -18.16 -1.76
C GLU A 59 -2.50 -18.51 -0.78
N ILE A 60 -1.63 -19.44 -1.14
CA ILE A 60 -0.41 -19.73 -0.36
C ILE A 60 0.43 -18.46 -0.20
N ALA A 61 0.73 -17.76 -1.30
CA ALA A 61 1.54 -16.55 -1.27
C ALA A 61 0.87 -15.41 -0.48
N ARG A 62 -0.43 -15.22 -0.67
CA ARG A 62 -1.20 -14.20 0.08
C ARG A 62 -1.22 -14.46 1.58
N ARG A 63 -1.42 -15.72 1.99
CA ARG A 63 -1.40 -16.10 3.40
C ARG A 63 -0.02 -15.96 4.01
N LEU A 64 1.03 -16.31 3.25
CA LEU A 64 2.40 -16.08 3.66
C LEU A 64 2.65 -14.60 3.96
N ALA A 65 2.28 -13.72 3.05
CA ALA A 65 2.45 -12.27 3.20
C ALA A 65 1.70 -11.74 4.44
N LYS A 66 0.46 -12.21 4.65
CA LYS A 66 -0.33 -11.83 5.83
C LYS A 66 0.31 -12.30 7.13
N LEU A 67 0.85 -13.53 7.18
CA LEU A 67 1.57 -14.05 8.35
C LEU A 67 2.88 -13.29 8.61
N ALA A 68 3.55 -12.84 7.55
CA ALA A 68 4.76 -12.04 7.64
C ALA A 68 4.52 -10.56 7.93
N GLN A 69 3.27 -10.09 7.89
CA GLN A 69 2.92 -8.66 7.90
C GLN A 69 3.72 -7.88 6.84
N ALA A 70 3.88 -8.49 5.67
CA ALA A 70 4.70 -8.00 4.57
C ALA A 70 3.84 -7.35 3.50
N PRO A 71 4.28 -6.23 2.90
CA PRO A 71 3.64 -5.68 1.72
C PRO A 71 3.54 -6.72 0.61
N PHE A 72 2.35 -6.87 0.04
CA PHE A 72 2.08 -7.91 -0.94
C PHE A 72 1.35 -7.37 -2.15
N ILE A 73 1.88 -7.71 -3.33
CA ILE A 73 1.21 -7.43 -4.59
C ILE A 73 1.10 -8.70 -5.43
N LYS A 74 -0.06 -8.90 -6.05
CA LYS A 74 -0.28 -9.93 -7.08
C LYS A 74 -0.42 -9.26 -8.43
N ILE A 75 0.38 -9.67 -9.40
CA ILE A 75 0.36 -9.17 -10.77
C ILE A 75 0.42 -10.34 -11.75
N GLU A 76 -0.30 -10.23 -12.84
CA GLU A 76 -0.22 -11.18 -13.96
C GLU A 76 0.90 -10.74 -14.91
N ALA A 77 1.84 -11.64 -15.23
CA ALA A 77 2.97 -11.35 -16.09
C ALA A 77 2.55 -10.88 -17.51
N THR A 78 1.37 -11.27 -17.95
CA THR A 78 0.78 -10.89 -19.25
C THR A 78 0.36 -9.41 -19.34
N LYS A 79 0.33 -8.69 -18.22
CA LYS A 79 -0.02 -7.24 -18.21
C LYS A 79 1.15 -6.33 -18.56
N PHE A 80 2.36 -6.88 -18.63
CA PHE A 80 3.55 -6.11 -18.97
C PHE A 80 3.84 -6.13 -20.45
N THR A 81 4.47 -5.06 -20.91
CA THR A 81 5.02 -4.93 -22.26
C THR A 81 6.48 -4.51 -22.16
N GLU A 82 7.25 -4.83 -23.20
CA GLU A 82 8.65 -4.40 -23.30
C GLU A 82 8.77 -2.87 -23.19
N VAL A 83 9.81 -2.39 -22.55
CA VAL A 83 10.10 -0.95 -22.39
C VAL A 83 10.13 -0.28 -23.76
N GLY A 84 9.37 0.80 -23.92
CA GLY A 84 9.24 1.55 -25.18
C GLY A 84 8.00 1.22 -26.01
N TYR A 85 7.24 0.18 -25.66
CA TYR A 85 5.91 -0.08 -26.22
C TYR A 85 4.79 0.49 -25.36
N VAL A 86 3.63 0.69 -25.95
CA VAL A 86 2.44 1.14 -25.20
C VAL A 86 1.99 0.01 -24.27
N GLY A 87 2.16 0.22 -22.98
CA GLY A 87 1.79 -0.75 -21.95
C GLY A 87 2.44 -0.42 -20.61
N ARG A 88 2.39 -1.37 -19.71
CA ARG A 88 2.89 -1.22 -18.36
C ARG A 88 4.31 -1.77 -18.25
N ASP A 89 5.26 -0.97 -17.79
CA ASP A 89 6.63 -1.42 -17.54
C ASP A 89 6.73 -2.28 -16.27
N VAL A 90 7.78 -3.11 -16.19
CA VAL A 90 7.98 -4.03 -15.06
C VAL A 90 8.33 -3.30 -13.75
N GLU A 91 8.93 -2.13 -13.80
CA GLU A 91 9.24 -1.34 -12.61
C GLU A 91 7.98 -0.84 -11.89
N SER A 92 6.85 -0.77 -12.61
CA SER A 92 5.56 -0.44 -12.01
C SER A 92 5.16 -1.42 -10.90
N ILE A 93 5.72 -2.66 -10.89
CA ILE A 93 5.56 -3.64 -9.81
C ILE A 93 6.02 -3.05 -8.48
N VAL A 94 7.20 -2.46 -8.46
CA VAL A 94 7.78 -1.87 -7.24
C VAL A 94 7.04 -0.61 -6.84
N ARG A 95 6.66 0.21 -7.83
CA ARG A 95 5.85 1.41 -7.57
C ARG A 95 4.50 1.08 -6.92
N ASP A 96 3.80 0.05 -7.41
CA ASP A 96 2.53 -0.40 -6.83
C ASP A 96 2.72 -1.06 -5.45
N LEU A 97 3.82 -1.82 -5.28
CA LEU A 97 4.16 -2.41 -3.99
C LEU A 97 4.41 -1.33 -2.93
N MET A 98 5.08 -0.24 -3.32
CA MET A 98 5.32 0.91 -2.44
C MET A 98 4.01 1.62 -2.07
N GLU A 99 3.09 1.83 -3.02
CA GLU A 99 1.76 2.40 -2.72
C GLU A 99 1.00 1.53 -1.71
N THR A 100 1.02 0.22 -1.91
CA THR A 100 0.39 -0.74 -0.99
C THR A 100 1.01 -0.65 0.40
N ALA A 101 2.34 -0.60 0.49
CA ALA A 101 3.06 -0.51 1.75
C ALA A 101 2.78 0.80 2.50
N ILE A 102 2.69 1.92 1.80
CA ILE A 102 2.34 3.22 2.39
C ILE A 102 0.93 3.16 2.96
N HIS A 103 -0.03 2.62 2.21
CA HIS A 103 -1.40 2.47 2.70
C HIS A 103 -1.46 1.60 3.96
N GLU A 104 -0.83 0.43 3.95
CA GLU A 104 -0.78 -0.48 5.11
C GLU A 104 -0.06 0.14 6.32
N CYS A 105 1.05 0.86 6.08
CA CYS A 105 1.79 1.55 7.13
C CYS A 105 0.96 2.68 7.76
N ARG A 106 0.29 3.49 6.93
CA ARG A 106 -0.60 4.56 7.38
C ARG A 106 -1.73 4.01 8.24
N GLU A 107 -2.40 2.95 7.80
CA GLU A 107 -3.46 2.30 8.57
C GLU A 107 -2.96 1.74 9.91
N ARG A 108 -1.76 1.19 9.94
CA ARG A 108 -1.13 0.69 11.17
C ARG A 108 -0.81 1.82 12.16
N LEU A 109 -0.19 2.91 11.68
CA LEU A 109 0.16 4.07 12.50
C LEU A 109 -1.09 4.83 12.95
N ARG A 110 -2.12 4.92 12.08
CA ARG A 110 -3.42 5.52 12.42
C ARG A 110 -4.05 4.84 13.65
N LYS A 111 -4.00 3.50 13.73
CA LYS A 111 -4.49 2.76 14.89
C LYS A 111 -3.75 3.08 16.19
N GLN A 112 -2.49 3.50 16.12
CA GLN A 112 -1.71 3.88 17.30
C GLN A 112 -2.08 5.26 17.83
N VAL A 113 -2.54 6.15 16.96
CA VAL A 113 -2.88 7.54 17.34
C VAL A 113 -4.38 7.74 17.58
N ILE A 114 -5.22 6.72 17.34
CA ILE A 114 -6.69 6.83 17.37
C ILE A 114 -7.21 7.36 18.70
N ALA A 115 -6.68 6.89 19.84
CA ALA A 115 -7.10 7.35 21.16
C ALA A 115 -6.78 8.83 21.41
N LYS A 116 -5.68 9.32 20.83
CA LYS A 116 -5.32 10.75 20.90
C LYS A 116 -6.17 11.58 19.95
N ALA A 117 -6.43 11.06 18.76
CA ALA A 117 -7.32 11.70 17.78
C ALA A 117 -8.75 11.86 18.33
N GLU A 118 -9.26 10.83 19.03
CA GLU A 118 -10.57 10.87 19.68
C GLU A 118 -10.68 12.00 20.69
N ILE A 119 -9.67 12.20 21.54
CA ILE A 119 -9.64 13.31 22.50
C ILE A 119 -9.65 14.67 21.78
N LEU A 120 -8.90 14.82 20.69
CA LEU A 120 -8.85 16.05 19.91
C LEU A 120 -10.16 16.32 19.16
N ALA A 121 -10.78 15.29 18.59
CA ALA A 121 -12.09 15.39 17.95
C ALA A 121 -13.17 15.78 18.96
N GLU A 122 -13.20 15.14 20.16
CA GLU A 122 -14.10 15.51 21.26
C GLU A 122 -13.96 17.00 21.63
N GLU A 123 -12.73 17.50 21.68
CA GLU A 123 -12.46 18.90 22.02
C GLU A 123 -12.98 19.85 20.94
N ARG A 124 -12.84 19.50 19.64
CA ARG A 124 -13.39 20.30 18.52
C ARG A 124 -14.92 20.33 18.55
N VAL A 125 -15.57 19.20 18.81
CA VAL A 125 -17.03 19.12 18.96
C VAL A 125 -17.49 19.96 20.14
N LEU A 126 -16.81 19.92 21.29
CA LEU A 126 -17.10 20.75 22.45
C LEU A 126 -16.97 22.24 22.10
N ASN A 127 -15.93 22.64 21.39
CA ASN A 127 -15.76 24.02 20.95
C ASN A 127 -16.91 24.48 20.05
N ALA A 128 -17.37 23.64 19.14
CA ALA A 128 -18.53 23.94 18.30
C ALA A 128 -19.85 24.05 19.10
N LEU A 129 -19.99 23.27 20.18
CA LEU A 129 -21.21 23.25 21.02
C LEU A 129 -21.31 24.43 21.98
N VAL A 130 -20.22 24.81 22.65
CA VAL A 130 -20.21 25.75 23.76
C VAL A 130 -19.28 26.95 23.57
N GLY A 131 -18.50 26.97 22.49
CA GLY A 131 -17.51 28.00 22.20
C GLY A 131 -16.22 27.83 23.00
N ASP A 132 -15.14 28.47 22.52
CA ASP A 132 -13.81 28.36 23.11
C ASP A 132 -13.71 28.97 24.52
N ASN A 133 -14.55 29.94 24.83
CA ASN A 133 -14.54 30.69 26.10
C ASN A 133 -15.45 30.11 27.18
N ALA A 134 -16.03 28.93 26.98
CA ALA A 134 -16.91 28.31 27.96
C ALA A 134 -16.16 27.91 29.24
N SER A 135 -16.84 28.04 30.39
CA SER A 135 -16.27 27.65 31.70
C SER A 135 -15.97 26.16 31.76
N GLN A 136 -14.96 25.76 32.53
CA GLN A 136 -14.60 24.35 32.72
C GLN A 136 -15.79 23.48 33.15
N ASP A 137 -16.65 24.00 34.06
CA ASP A 137 -17.84 23.28 34.51
C ASP A 137 -18.84 23.05 33.37
N THR A 138 -19.03 24.04 32.50
CA THR A 138 -19.88 23.90 31.32
C THR A 138 -19.30 22.86 30.37
N ARG A 139 -17.99 22.93 30.06
CA ARG A 139 -17.31 21.96 29.19
C ARG A 139 -17.41 20.53 29.73
N GLN A 140 -17.25 20.34 31.06
CA GLN A 140 -17.38 19.02 31.67
C GLN A 140 -18.81 18.47 31.57
N LYS A 141 -19.85 19.31 31.76
CA LYS A 141 -21.24 18.89 31.59
C LYS A 141 -21.51 18.44 30.15
N PHE A 142 -21.13 19.26 29.19
CA PHE A 142 -21.34 18.93 27.77
C PHE A 142 -20.51 17.71 27.33
N ARG A 143 -19.30 17.55 27.86
CA ARG A 143 -18.48 16.33 27.61
C ARG A 143 -19.18 15.08 28.15
N LYS A 144 -19.82 15.16 29.31
CA LYS A 144 -20.58 14.03 29.84
C LYS A 144 -21.78 13.70 28.95
N MET A 145 -22.57 14.69 28.56
CA MET A 145 -23.73 14.53 27.66
C MET A 145 -23.31 13.97 26.28
N LEU A 146 -22.16 14.39 25.75
CA LEU A 146 -21.56 13.86 24.51
C LEU A 146 -21.27 12.38 24.65
N ARG A 147 -20.61 11.95 25.72
CA ARG A 147 -20.26 10.54 25.95
C ARG A 147 -21.47 9.66 26.28
N GLU A 148 -22.57 10.24 26.78
CA GLU A 148 -23.84 9.56 27.02
C GLU A 148 -24.74 9.52 25.77
N GLY A 149 -24.33 10.16 24.64
CA GLY A 149 -25.08 10.17 23.37
C GLY A 149 -26.28 11.10 23.35
N GLU A 150 -26.46 11.94 24.38
CA GLU A 150 -27.62 12.85 24.47
C GLU A 150 -27.61 13.98 23.43
N LEU A 151 -26.46 14.22 22.79
CA LEU A 151 -26.25 15.31 21.84
C LEU A 151 -26.06 14.84 20.39
N ASP A 152 -26.18 13.54 20.11
CA ASP A 152 -25.85 12.93 18.80
C ASP A 152 -26.60 13.56 17.63
N GLU A 153 -27.90 13.84 17.81
CA GLU A 153 -28.79 14.45 16.80
C GLU A 153 -28.69 15.99 16.73
N LYS A 154 -27.90 16.61 17.62
CA LYS A 154 -27.78 18.07 17.63
C LYS A 154 -26.92 18.53 16.46
N GLU A 155 -27.43 19.51 15.70
CA GLU A 155 -26.67 20.15 14.64
C GLU A 155 -25.62 21.10 15.20
N ILE A 156 -24.42 20.99 14.69
CA ILE A 156 -23.27 21.87 14.96
C ILE A 156 -22.67 22.37 13.68
N GLU A 157 -21.98 23.49 13.74
CA GLU A 157 -21.15 24.00 12.65
C GLU A 157 -19.68 23.76 13.01
N VAL A 158 -19.00 22.98 12.21
CA VAL A 158 -17.58 22.63 12.38
C VAL A 158 -16.79 22.96 11.15
N ASP A 159 -15.58 23.49 11.35
CA ASP A 159 -14.63 23.70 10.29
C ASP A 159 -14.02 22.35 9.87
N VAL A 160 -14.29 21.92 8.66
CA VAL A 160 -13.74 20.70 8.09
C VAL A 160 -12.79 21.03 6.94
N VAL A 161 -11.75 20.21 6.79
CA VAL A 161 -10.81 20.33 5.67
C VAL A 161 -11.52 19.90 4.38
N GLU A 162 -11.58 20.77 3.38
CA GLU A 162 -12.06 20.36 2.07
C GLU A 162 -11.11 19.33 1.47
N SER A 163 -11.57 18.09 1.35
CA SER A 163 -10.93 17.09 0.49
C SER A 163 -11.22 17.46 -0.96
N ASN A 164 -10.40 18.34 -1.53
CA ASN A 164 -10.53 18.77 -2.93
C ASN A 164 -10.23 17.60 -3.89
N VAL A 165 -11.11 16.59 -3.96
CA VAL A 165 -11.07 15.53 -4.97
C VAL A 165 -12.12 15.78 -6.08
N THR A 166 -13.05 16.71 -5.90
CA THR A 166 -14.12 16.94 -6.88
C THR A 166 -14.29 18.44 -7.14
N GLY A 167 -13.70 18.92 -8.24
CA GLY A 167 -14.21 20.14 -8.85
C GLY A 167 -13.28 21.30 -9.10
N MET A 168 -12.00 21.10 -9.39
CA MET A 168 -11.32 22.14 -10.16
C MET A 168 -11.75 22.00 -11.63
N PRO A 169 -12.27 23.10 -12.25
CA PRO A 169 -12.50 23.08 -13.68
C PRO A 169 -11.15 22.82 -14.37
N THR A 170 -11.04 21.71 -15.08
CA THR A 170 -9.92 21.45 -15.98
C THR A 170 -9.95 22.50 -17.07
N PHE A 171 -9.10 23.50 -16.95
CA PHE A 171 -8.82 24.38 -18.08
C PHE A 171 -7.93 23.61 -19.05
N ASP A 172 -8.54 23.03 -20.06
CA ASP A 172 -7.83 22.54 -21.23
C ASP A 172 -7.20 23.74 -21.95
N ILE A 173 -5.90 23.89 -21.82
CA ILE A 173 -5.14 24.84 -22.65
C ILE A 173 -4.86 24.12 -23.97
N PRO A 174 -5.51 24.50 -25.08
CA PRO A 174 -5.26 23.87 -26.37
C PRO A 174 -3.81 24.15 -26.82
N GLY A 175 -2.99 23.10 -26.87
CA GLY A 175 -1.66 23.17 -27.48
C GLY A 175 -0.44 22.71 -26.67
N MET A 176 -0.60 22.25 -25.43
CA MET A 176 0.51 21.68 -24.65
C MET A 176 0.18 20.29 -24.08
N PRO A 177 0.52 19.20 -24.79
CA PRO A 177 0.45 17.86 -24.21
C PRO A 177 1.52 17.73 -23.12
N GLY A 178 1.11 17.56 -21.85
CA GLY A 178 2.01 17.38 -20.71
C GLY A 178 1.81 18.33 -19.53
N ALA A 179 0.98 19.36 -19.65
CA ALA A 179 0.74 20.35 -18.58
C ALA A 179 -0.04 19.79 -17.37
N GLN A 180 -0.67 18.61 -17.46
CA GLN A 180 -1.44 18.00 -16.38
C GLN A 180 -0.57 17.58 -15.18
N MET A 181 0.69 17.18 -15.40
CA MET A 181 1.57 16.72 -14.33
C MET A 181 2.16 17.85 -13.48
N GLY A 182 2.31 19.04 -14.05
CA GLY A 182 2.84 20.21 -13.34
C GLY A 182 1.81 20.87 -12.42
N MET A 183 0.52 20.86 -12.78
CA MET A 183 -0.54 21.51 -12.00
C MET A 183 -0.93 20.74 -10.73
N LEU A 184 -0.88 19.40 -10.73
CA LEU A 184 -1.12 18.59 -9.55
C LEU A 184 -0.06 18.82 -8.45
N ASN A 185 1.20 19.05 -8.85
CA ASN A 185 2.27 19.37 -7.90
C ASN A 185 2.17 20.79 -7.34
N ILE A 186 1.68 21.75 -8.12
CA ILE A 186 1.50 23.14 -7.69
C ILE A 186 0.36 23.25 -6.68
N GLY A 187 -0.74 22.50 -6.86
CA GLY A 187 -1.86 22.44 -5.90
C GLY A 187 -1.43 21.88 -4.54
N ASN A 188 -0.66 20.80 -4.52
CA ASN A 188 -0.12 20.22 -3.29
C ASN A 188 0.95 21.10 -2.63
N MET A 189 1.76 21.82 -3.41
CA MET A 189 2.79 22.71 -2.89
C MET A 189 2.17 24.03 -2.36
N MET A 190 1.14 24.55 -3.01
CA MET A 190 0.39 25.72 -2.53
C MET A 190 -0.47 25.39 -1.31
N GLY A 191 -1.09 24.20 -1.21
CA GLY A 191 -1.85 23.77 -0.04
C GLY A 191 -0.98 23.68 1.21
N LYS A 192 0.28 23.24 1.11
CA LYS A 192 1.24 23.25 2.22
C LYS A 192 1.73 24.67 2.59
N ALA A 193 1.73 25.61 1.65
CA ALA A 193 2.23 26.98 1.87
C ALA A 193 1.15 27.95 2.41
N PHE A 194 -0.13 27.71 2.11
CA PHE A 194 -1.25 28.61 2.49
C PHE A 194 -2.14 28.07 3.61
N GLY A 195 -1.83 26.92 4.21
CA GLY A 195 -2.69 26.25 5.19
C GLY A 195 -3.85 25.51 4.49
N GLN A 196 -4.30 24.42 5.09
CA GLN A 196 -5.49 23.70 4.62
C GLN A 196 -6.70 24.65 4.71
N GLN A 197 -7.35 24.92 3.59
CA GLN A 197 -8.61 25.68 3.61
C GLN A 197 -9.66 24.83 4.32
N THR A 198 -10.14 25.35 5.44
CA THR A 198 -11.28 24.78 6.16
C THR A 198 -12.54 25.51 5.74
N THR A 199 -13.62 24.77 5.55
CA THR A 199 -14.95 25.32 5.28
C THR A 199 -15.89 24.95 6.43
N PRO A 200 -16.67 25.92 6.93
CA PRO A 200 -17.69 25.64 7.94
C PRO A 200 -18.79 24.76 7.32
N LYS A 201 -19.04 23.62 7.92
CA LYS A 201 -20.08 22.67 7.49
C LYS A 201 -21.02 22.38 8.64
N ARG A 202 -22.34 22.45 8.36
CA ARG A 202 -23.38 22.04 9.30
C ARG A 202 -23.65 20.55 9.19
N MET A 203 -23.60 19.87 10.32
CA MET A 203 -23.89 18.43 10.42
C MET A 203 -24.26 18.06 11.85
N THR A 204 -24.74 16.84 12.06
CA THR A 204 -25.01 16.33 13.40
C THR A 204 -23.71 16.09 14.17
N VAL A 205 -23.79 16.09 15.50
CA VAL A 205 -22.63 15.73 16.35
C VAL A 205 -22.10 14.35 15.98
N SER A 206 -22.99 13.38 15.78
CA SER A 206 -22.61 12.01 15.40
C SER A 206 -21.82 11.98 14.10
N ASP A 207 -22.31 12.63 13.03
CA ASP A 207 -21.64 12.68 11.74
C ASP A 207 -20.31 13.44 11.80
N SER A 208 -20.25 14.49 12.61
CA SER A 208 -19.04 15.30 12.77
C SER A 208 -17.91 14.53 13.43
N TYR A 209 -18.23 13.61 14.34
CA TYR A 209 -17.25 12.85 15.10
C TYR A 209 -16.37 11.97 14.19
N GLU A 210 -16.96 11.27 13.23
CA GLU A 210 -16.25 10.42 12.28
C GLU A 210 -15.28 11.25 11.43
N ILE A 211 -15.76 12.36 10.86
CA ILE A 211 -14.95 13.24 10.01
C ILE A 211 -13.79 13.87 10.81
N LEU A 212 -14.08 14.36 12.01
CA LEU A 212 -13.09 15.02 12.86
C LEU A 212 -12.04 14.04 13.39
N MET A 213 -12.44 12.80 13.72
CA MET A 213 -11.49 11.74 14.09
C MET A 213 -10.52 11.41 12.95
N ASP A 214 -11.04 11.33 11.73
CA ASP A 214 -10.21 11.07 10.55
C ASP A 214 -9.21 12.21 10.31
N GLU A 215 -9.68 13.48 10.38
CA GLU A 215 -8.81 14.64 10.23
C GLU A 215 -7.73 14.73 11.32
N GLU A 216 -8.10 14.51 12.58
CA GLU A 216 -7.15 14.58 13.69
C GLU A 216 -6.16 13.41 13.66
N SER A 217 -6.61 12.22 13.22
CA SER A 217 -5.72 11.08 12.98
C SER A 217 -4.68 11.40 11.91
N ASP A 218 -5.11 12.00 10.80
CA ASP A 218 -4.20 12.37 9.69
C ASP A 218 -3.22 13.47 10.11
N LYS A 219 -3.63 14.45 10.92
CA LYS A 219 -2.73 15.48 11.45
C LYS A 219 -1.69 14.93 12.42
N LEU A 220 -2.00 13.85 13.12
CA LEU A 220 -1.08 13.20 14.05
C LEU A 220 -0.07 12.27 13.37
N LEU A 221 -0.29 11.94 12.09
CA LEU A 221 0.63 11.12 11.32
C LEU A 221 1.77 11.98 10.76
N ASP A 222 2.97 11.48 10.93
CA ASP A 222 4.16 12.00 10.26
C ASP A 222 4.33 11.28 8.91
N GLU A 223 3.99 11.96 7.82
CA GLU A 223 4.05 11.41 6.47
C GLU A 223 5.49 10.99 6.08
N ASP A 224 6.50 11.70 6.53
CA ASP A 224 7.89 11.34 6.25
C ASP A 224 8.27 10.04 6.97
N LEU A 225 7.77 9.84 8.18
CA LEU A 225 7.92 8.59 8.92
C LEU A 225 7.16 7.44 8.25
N VAL A 226 5.92 7.69 7.78
CA VAL A 226 5.13 6.69 7.03
C VAL A 226 5.88 6.22 5.79
N ILE A 227 6.40 7.16 5.00
CA ILE A 227 7.15 6.86 3.76
C ILE A 227 8.42 6.07 4.07
N LYS A 228 9.17 6.50 5.07
CA LYS A 228 10.41 5.83 5.48
C LYS A 228 10.17 4.41 5.97
N GLU A 229 9.20 4.19 6.85
CA GLU A 229 8.86 2.86 7.36
C GLU A 229 8.29 1.95 6.26
N ALA A 230 7.49 2.51 5.34
CA ALA A 230 6.97 1.77 4.20
C ALA A 230 8.09 1.36 3.24
N ALA A 231 9.03 2.25 2.92
CA ALA A 231 10.18 1.95 2.07
C ALA A 231 11.05 0.83 2.68
N ASP A 232 11.42 0.96 3.96
CA ASP A 232 12.18 -0.06 4.67
C ASP A 232 11.44 -1.42 4.67
N ASN A 233 10.12 -1.40 4.87
CA ASN A 233 9.32 -2.62 4.84
C ASN A 233 9.22 -3.23 3.43
N VAL A 234 9.14 -2.43 2.37
CA VAL A 234 9.19 -2.91 0.98
C VAL A 234 10.53 -3.56 0.68
N GLU A 235 11.62 -2.86 0.94
CA GLU A 235 12.96 -3.34 0.65
C GLU A 235 13.30 -4.65 1.39
N ASN A 236 12.96 -4.74 2.68
CA ASN A 236 13.34 -5.86 3.52
C ASN A 236 12.30 -6.99 3.59
N ASN A 237 11.01 -6.67 3.38
CA ASN A 237 9.90 -7.59 3.59
C ASN A 237 8.94 -7.73 2.41
N GLY A 238 9.07 -6.93 1.34
CA GLY A 238 8.19 -6.97 0.18
C GLY A 238 8.05 -8.37 -0.42
N ILE A 239 6.85 -8.71 -0.85
CA ILE A 239 6.54 -9.96 -1.55
C ILE A 239 5.78 -9.64 -2.83
N VAL A 240 6.35 -10.05 -3.95
CA VAL A 240 5.74 -9.92 -5.28
C VAL A 240 5.33 -11.30 -5.77
N PHE A 241 4.05 -11.45 -6.11
CA PHE A 241 3.54 -12.67 -6.74
C PHE A 241 3.26 -12.41 -8.22
N LEU A 242 4.07 -13.05 -9.08
CA LEU A 242 3.94 -12.99 -10.53
C LEU A 242 3.15 -14.21 -11.01
N ASP A 243 1.90 -13.99 -11.40
CA ASP A 243 1.02 -15.05 -11.90
C ASP A 243 1.17 -15.20 -13.43
N GLU A 244 0.86 -16.39 -13.94
CA GLU A 244 0.88 -16.71 -15.37
C GLU A 244 2.23 -16.47 -16.07
N ILE A 245 3.35 -16.69 -15.35
CA ILE A 245 4.71 -16.49 -15.91
C ILE A 245 4.96 -17.38 -17.15
N ASP A 246 4.35 -18.56 -17.22
CA ASP A 246 4.41 -19.46 -18.36
C ASP A 246 3.86 -18.86 -19.66
N LYS A 247 2.99 -17.85 -19.57
CA LYS A 247 2.43 -17.18 -20.74
C LYS A 247 3.43 -16.27 -21.46
N ILE A 248 4.39 -15.72 -20.73
CA ILE A 248 5.47 -14.92 -21.33
C ILE A 248 6.68 -15.76 -21.74
N THR A 249 6.76 -17.04 -21.29
CA THR A 249 7.85 -17.96 -21.65
C THR A 249 7.49 -18.85 -22.84
N ALA A 250 6.23 -18.94 -23.24
CA ALA A 250 5.80 -19.74 -24.37
C ALA A 250 6.35 -19.17 -25.69
N ARG A 251 7.14 -19.95 -26.42
CA ARG A 251 7.53 -19.63 -27.81
C ARG A 251 6.27 -19.72 -28.66
N SER A 252 5.90 -18.63 -29.33
CA SER A 252 4.87 -18.66 -30.37
C SER A 252 5.59 -18.87 -31.72
N ASP A 253 5.19 -19.91 -32.46
CA ASP A 253 5.68 -20.13 -33.84
C ASP A 253 5.16 -19.06 -34.82
N ALA A 254 4.47 -18.03 -34.36
CA ALA A 254 3.88 -16.98 -35.16
C ALA A 254 4.74 -15.70 -35.17
N ARG A 255 5.25 -15.37 -36.36
CA ARG A 255 6.00 -14.15 -36.63
C ARG A 255 5.24 -12.89 -36.16
N GLY A 256 5.73 -12.22 -35.14
CA GLY A 256 5.30 -10.87 -34.77
C GLY A 256 4.88 -10.63 -33.31
N GLY A 257 4.65 -11.67 -32.50
CA GLY A 257 4.29 -11.53 -31.07
C GLY A 257 5.40 -11.86 -30.07
N ASP A 258 6.53 -12.40 -30.57
CA ASP A 258 7.59 -12.94 -29.72
C ASP A 258 8.50 -11.87 -29.13
N VAL A 259 8.77 -10.79 -29.87
CA VAL A 259 9.71 -9.73 -29.45
C VAL A 259 9.25 -9.07 -28.14
N SER A 260 7.94 -8.83 -27.99
CA SER A 260 7.37 -8.19 -26.79
C SER A 260 7.44 -9.07 -25.55
N ARG A 261 7.35 -10.41 -25.68
CA ARG A 261 7.39 -11.35 -24.54
C ARG A 261 8.82 -11.59 -24.05
N GLU A 262 9.76 -11.74 -24.97
CA GLU A 262 11.19 -11.85 -24.64
C GLU A 262 11.71 -10.55 -24.02
N GLY A 263 11.19 -9.40 -24.45
CA GLY A 263 11.46 -8.10 -23.84
C GLY A 263 11.04 -8.05 -22.38
N VAL A 264 9.82 -8.51 -22.05
CA VAL A 264 9.33 -8.55 -20.66
C VAL A 264 10.19 -9.45 -19.79
N GLN A 265 10.62 -10.64 -20.28
CA GLN A 265 11.53 -11.51 -19.53
C GLN A 265 12.86 -10.82 -19.22
N ARG A 266 13.45 -10.18 -20.23
CA ARG A 266 14.72 -9.45 -20.09
C ARG A 266 14.60 -8.30 -19.10
N ASP A 267 13.47 -7.58 -19.11
CA ASP A 267 13.22 -6.43 -18.22
C ASP A 267 12.92 -6.87 -16.78
N LEU A 268 12.34 -8.08 -16.58
CA LEU A 268 12.11 -8.67 -15.26
C LEU A 268 13.39 -9.15 -14.58
N LEU A 269 14.39 -9.57 -15.33
CA LEU A 269 15.61 -10.18 -14.80
C LEU A 269 16.34 -9.25 -13.80
N PRO A 270 16.67 -7.99 -14.15
CA PRO A 270 17.32 -7.08 -13.21
C PRO A 270 16.46 -6.84 -11.95
N LEU A 271 15.13 -6.80 -12.12
CA LEU A 271 14.23 -6.57 -11.00
C LEU A 271 14.28 -7.72 -9.97
N ILE A 272 14.42 -8.96 -10.46
CA ILE A 272 14.48 -10.19 -9.64
C ILE A 272 15.87 -10.40 -9.05
N GLU A 273 16.93 -10.01 -9.77
CA GLU A 273 18.33 -10.16 -9.34
C GLU A 273 18.77 -9.06 -8.36
N GLY A 274 18.11 -7.92 -8.38
CA GLY A 274 18.41 -6.75 -7.56
C GLY A 274 18.74 -5.53 -8.41
N THR A 275 17.95 -4.50 -8.25
CA THR A 275 18.12 -3.19 -8.89
C THR A 275 17.51 -2.09 -8.04
N THR A 276 17.75 -0.85 -8.44
CA THR A 276 17.14 0.31 -7.79
C THR A 276 16.06 0.89 -8.69
N VAL A 277 14.84 0.96 -8.18
CA VAL A 277 13.68 1.52 -8.88
C VAL A 277 13.31 2.88 -8.32
N THR A 278 13.13 3.87 -9.20
CA THR A 278 12.68 5.21 -8.81
C THR A 278 11.16 5.23 -8.67
N THR A 279 10.70 5.70 -7.51
CA THR A 279 9.29 5.95 -7.22
C THR A 279 9.08 7.43 -6.91
N LYS A 280 7.83 7.86 -6.83
CA LYS A 280 7.51 9.25 -6.40
C LYS A 280 7.85 9.53 -4.92
N TYR A 281 8.17 8.50 -4.14
CA TYR A 281 8.54 8.57 -2.73
C TYR A 281 10.03 8.37 -2.47
N GLY A 282 10.81 8.22 -3.51
CA GLY A 282 12.25 7.93 -3.44
C GLY A 282 12.62 6.65 -4.17
N THR A 283 13.85 6.23 -4.01
CA THR A 283 14.38 5.02 -4.64
C THR A 283 14.19 3.80 -3.74
N ILE A 284 13.86 2.66 -4.35
CA ILE A 284 13.65 1.37 -3.67
C ILE A 284 14.60 0.34 -4.26
N LYS A 285 15.35 -0.34 -3.40
CA LYS A 285 16.20 -1.48 -3.78
C LYS A 285 15.38 -2.78 -3.78
N THR A 286 15.57 -3.60 -4.81
CA THR A 286 14.79 -4.84 -4.95
C THR A 286 15.51 -6.10 -4.48
N ASP A 287 16.76 -6.00 -4.07
CA ASP A 287 17.66 -7.10 -3.69
C ASP A 287 17.05 -8.07 -2.67
N HIS A 288 16.25 -7.58 -1.75
CA HIS A 288 15.67 -8.38 -0.68
C HIS A 288 14.15 -8.56 -0.80
N ILE A 289 13.55 -8.12 -1.89
CA ILE A 289 12.15 -8.42 -2.21
C ILE A 289 12.04 -9.90 -2.60
N LEU A 290 11.06 -10.61 -2.02
CA LEU A 290 10.80 -12.00 -2.37
C LEU A 290 9.89 -12.07 -3.60
N PHE A 291 10.38 -12.62 -4.69
CA PHE A 291 9.58 -12.90 -5.86
C PHE A 291 9.09 -14.35 -5.83
N ILE A 292 7.79 -14.51 -5.99
CA ILE A 292 7.12 -15.80 -6.11
C ILE A 292 6.44 -15.83 -7.48
N ALA A 293 6.96 -16.60 -8.39
CA ALA A 293 6.36 -16.77 -9.73
C ALA A 293 5.44 -17.99 -9.75
N SER A 294 4.37 -17.94 -10.53
CA SER A 294 3.47 -19.06 -10.72
C SER A 294 3.09 -19.24 -12.19
N GLY A 295 2.98 -20.51 -12.61
CA GLY A 295 2.55 -20.86 -13.96
C GLY A 295 2.08 -22.31 -14.04
N ALA A 296 1.32 -22.61 -15.08
CA ALA A 296 0.83 -23.97 -15.34
C ALA A 296 1.90 -24.82 -16.05
N PHE A 297 2.76 -24.20 -16.87
CA PHE A 297 3.84 -24.83 -17.64
C PHE A 297 3.41 -26.05 -18.49
N HIS A 298 2.21 -25.99 -19.08
CA HIS A 298 1.70 -27.06 -19.93
C HIS A 298 2.40 -27.11 -21.29
N LEU A 299 2.79 -25.94 -21.83
CA LEU A 299 3.37 -25.79 -23.17
C LEU A 299 4.82 -25.26 -23.12
N ALA A 300 5.18 -24.55 -22.10
CA ALA A 300 6.51 -24.01 -21.88
C ALA A 300 7.27 -24.83 -20.84
N LYS A 301 8.59 -24.93 -20.98
CA LYS A 301 9.45 -25.46 -19.92
C LYS A 301 9.80 -24.33 -18.95
N PRO A 302 9.85 -24.61 -17.64
CA PRO A 302 10.29 -23.65 -16.64
C PRO A 302 11.77 -23.32 -16.80
#